data_44c79baf0849d527df5288cb3333eb4a
#
_entry.id   44c79baf0849d527df5288cb3333eb4a
#
_cell.length_a   1.000
_cell.length_b   1.000
_cell.length_c   1.000
_cell.angle_alpha   90.00
_cell.angle_beta   90.00
_cell.angle_gamma   90.00
#
_symmetry.space_group_name_H-M   'P 1'
#
loop_
_entity.id
_entity.type
_entity.pdbx_description
1 polymer ?
#
loop_
_entity_poly.entity_id
_entity_poly.type
_entity_poly.pdbx_seq_one_letter_code
_entity_poly.pdbx_strand_id
1 'polypeptide(L)'
;EGPFGELALTCPDGQMLHHLDWVSDQPVMLLKNVQRLTAPNPGVMTGPGTNSYLVGDPDTGYAAIDPGPADTEHLDRLWRAAGGNIRYIVCTHSHPDHSPGAAPLQAMCTQHGHTPPILGLASHASARAHSQFTPDREVGDGERLVLQGNSVTHTLRVVHTPGHAANHLCLVLEEDGLLFSGDHVLNGSTTVIDPPDGNMNDYLNSLDKLLAACEQDRIEFILPAHGYVLGNLWDEPLDARGCIAQLKAHRLKREAKILKVMQQHPEGSMDDWVKHAYDDVPPRLWPVAMRSLLAHVERIRSLTH
;
A
#
# COMPACT_ATOMS: atom_id res chain seq x y z
N GLU A 1 25.13 9.68 9.46
CA GLU A 1 23.75 9.46 9.90
C GLU A 1 22.89 10.60 9.35
N GLY A 2 22.09 10.32 8.38
CA GLY A 2 21.13 11.27 7.80
C GLY A 2 19.74 11.09 8.42
N PRO A 3 18.74 11.86 7.98
CA PRO A 3 17.37 11.74 8.46
C PRO A 3 16.74 10.34 8.20
N PHE A 4 17.35 9.54 7.34
CA PHE A 4 16.92 8.20 6.97
C PHE A 4 17.73 7.09 7.64
N GLY A 5 18.53 7.39 8.68
CA GLY A 5 19.33 6.39 9.38
C GLY A 5 18.51 5.27 9.99
N GLU A 6 17.36 5.58 10.57
CA GLU A 6 16.44 4.61 11.15
C GLU A 6 15.79 3.72 10.07
N LEU A 7 15.46 4.29 8.91
CA LEU A 7 14.97 3.49 7.76
C LEU A 7 15.99 2.45 7.33
N ALA A 8 17.25 2.83 7.25
CA ALA A 8 18.34 1.93 6.92
C ALA A 8 18.49 0.80 7.94
N LEU A 9 18.34 1.09 9.24
CA LEU A 9 18.42 0.09 10.30
C LEU A 9 17.26 -0.91 10.28
N THR A 10 16.08 -0.51 9.82
CA THR A 10 14.90 -1.38 9.75
C THR A 10 14.77 -2.14 8.44
N CYS A 11 15.58 -1.80 7.45
CA CYS A 11 15.58 -2.39 6.13
C CYS A 11 16.97 -2.85 5.74
N PRO A 12 17.52 -3.85 6.43
CA PRO A 12 18.76 -4.42 5.98
C PRO A 12 18.53 -5.04 4.60
N ASP A 13 19.59 -5.22 3.86
CA ASP A 13 19.72 -5.84 2.56
C ASP A 13 18.44 -6.60 2.10
N GLY A 14 17.72 -6.07 1.13
CA GLY A 14 16.38 -6.52 0.74
C GLY A 14 16.26 -7.99 0.35
N GLN A 15 17.36 -8.62 0.02
CA GLN A 15 17.42 -10.04 -0.31
C GLN A 15 17.48 -10.95 0.92
N MET A 16 17.82 -10.41 2.07
CA MET A 16 17.99 -11.14 3.33
C MET A 16 16.73 -11.13 4.20
N LEU A 17 15.65 -10.50 3.75
CA LEU A 17 14.42 -10.25 4.51
C LEU A 17 13.74 -11.51 5.05
N HIS A 18 13.91 -12.65 4.37
CA HIS A 18 13.32 -13.92 4.80
C HIS A 18 13.96 -14.50 6.05
N HIS A 19 15.10 -13.98 6.46
CA HIS A 19 15.90 -14.49 7.58
C HIS A 19 15.93 -13.54 8.77
N LEU A 20 15.25 -12.40 8.67
CA LEU A 20 15.20 -11.41 9.75
C LEU A 20 13.93 -11.54 10.54
N ASP A 21 14.04 -11.41 11.85
CA ASP A 21 12.91 -11.32 12.73
C ASP A 21 12.18 -10.00 12.45
N TRP A 22 10.93 -10.12 12.03
CA TRP A 22 10.08 -8.96 11.82
C TRP A 22 9.54 -8.45 13.15
N VAL A 23 9.80 -7.20 13.46
CA VAL A 23 9.29 -6.57 14.68
C VAL A 23 7.82 -6.21 14.47
N SER A 24 6.93 -6.88 15.21
CA SER A 24 5.46 -6.69 15.13
C SER A 24 4.80 -6.38 16.47
N ASP A 25 5.50 -6.56 17.59
CA ASP A 25 4.95 -6.41 18.94
C ASP A 25 5.16 -5.02 19.54
N GLN A 26 5.91 -4.16 18.87
CA GLN A 26 6.21 -2.80 19.29
C GLN A 26 6.34 -1.83 18.10
N PRO A 27 6.17 -0.51 18.31
CA PRO A 27 6.42 0.49 17.28
C PRO A 27 7.89 0.48 16.85
N VAL A 28 8.11 0.59 15.55
CA VAL A 28 9.43 0.76 14.95
C VAL A 28 9.52 2.20 14.43
N MET A 29 10.44 2.97 14.98
CA MET A 29 10.72 4.33 14.52
C MET A 29 11.51 4.27 13.22
N LEU A 30 10.89 4.68 12.11
CA LEU A 30 11.55 4.80 10.81
C LEU A 30 12.21 6.17 10.66
N LEU A 31 11.53 7.21 11.10
CA LEU A 31 12.01 8.59 11.25
C LEU A 31 11.47 9.15 12.57
N LYS A 32 11.92 10.35 12.96
CA LYS A 32 11.39 11.05 14.15
C LYS A 32 9.88 11.20 14.14
N ASN A 33 9.31 11.33 12.93
CA ASN A 33 7.91 11.61 12.68
C ASN A 33 7.19 10.48 11.93
N VAL A 34 7.81 9.31 11.79
CA VAL A 34 7.20 8.14 11.14
C VAL A 34 7.48 6.88 11.94
N GLN A 35 6.41 6.23 12.37
CA GLN A 35 6.45 4.93 13.04
C GLN A 35 5.70 3.88 12.23
N ARG A 36 6.21 2.65 12.22
CA ARG A 36 5.54 1.47 11.68
C ARG A 36 5.08 0.57 12.81
N LEU A 37 3.84 0.13 12.77
CA LEU A 37 3.29 -0.93 13.60
C LEU A 37 2.67 -1.97 12.68
N THR A 38 3.11 -3.23 12.80
CA THR A 38 2.61 -4.31 11.94
C THR A 38 1.51 -5.07 12.66
N ALA A 39 0.34 -5.18 12.01
CA ALA A 39 -0.79 -5.95 12.54
C ALA A 39 -0.48 -7.46 12.55
N PRO A 40 -1.07 -8.22 13.50
CA PRO A 40 -0.82 -9.66 13.66
C PRO A 40 -1.65 -10.51 12.67
N ASN A 41 -1.55 -10.19 11.40
CA ASN A 41 -2.26 -10.87 10.30
C ASN A 41 -1.30 -11.40 9.22
N PRO A 42 -0.22 -12.14 9.58
CA PRO A 42 0.73 -12.65 8.59
C PRO A 42 0.07 -13.67 7.67
N GLY A 43 0.49 -13.70 6.41
CA GLY A 43 -0.04 -14.64 5.43
C GLY A 43 0.54 -14.46 4.03
N VAL A 44 0.10 -15.32 3.11
CA VAL A 44 0.56 -15.30 1.71
C VAL A 44 0.29 -13.94 1.03
N MET A 45 -0.83 -13.29 1.40
CA MET A 45 -1.23 -12.01 0.81
C MET A 45 -0.68 -10.82 1.57
N THR A 46 -0.33 -10.97 2.83
CA THR A 46 0.04 -9.89 3.74
C THR A 46 1.49 -9.94 4.21
N GLY A 47 2.23 -10.98 3.81
CA GLY A 47 3.60 -11.18 4.27
C GLY A 47 3.69 -11.23 5.80
N PRO A 48 4.50 -10.37 6.44
CA PRO A 48 4.58 -10.30 7.90
C PRO A 48 3.31 -9.79 8.58
N GLY A 49 2.43 -9.16 7.84
CA GLY A 49 1.20 -8.51 8.28
C GLY A 49 1.03 -7.16 7.61
N THR A 50 -0.05 -6.45 7.95
CA THR A 50 -0.31 -5.11 7.45
C THR A 50 0.50 -4.08 8.24
N ASN A 51 1.24 -3.26 7.56
CA ASN A 51 1.93 -2.12 8.15
C ASN A 51 0.96 -0.95 8.33
N SER A 52 0.62 -0.66 9.57
CA SER A 52 0.01 0.62 9.93
C SER A 52 1.12 1.63 10.19
N TYR A 53 0.95 2.86 9.70
CA TYR A 53 1.91 3.93 9.93
C TYR A 53 1.32 5.04 10.77
N LEU A 54 2.12 5.58 11.68
CA LEU A 54 1.83 6.83 12.39
C LEU A 54 2.76 7.90 11.85
N VAL A 55 2.19 9.00 11.35
CA VAL A 55 2.92 10.16 10.85
C VAL A 55 2.60 11.35 11.73
N GLY A 56 3.61 11.98 12.28
CA GLY A 56 3.47 13.13 13.17
C GLY A 56 4.41 13.05 14.38
N ASP A 57 4.19 13.92 15.31
CA ASP A 57 4.92 14.00 16.58
C ASP A 57 4.00 14.52 17.72
N PRO A 58 4.49 14.59 18.97
CA PRO A 58 3.66 15.05 20.08
C PRO A 58 3.14 16.48 19.95
N ASP A 59 3.83 17.35 19.21
CA ASP A 59 3.40 18.76 18.99
C ASP A 59 2.29 18.86 17.93
N THR A 60 2.39 18.06 16.87
CA THR A 60 1.42 18.07 15.76
C THR A 60 0.22 17.16 15.98
N GLY A 61 0.35 16.13 16.81
CA GLY A 61 -0.48 14.94 16.76
C GLY A 61 -0.16 14.07 15.54
N TYR A 62 -0.92 13.02 15.35
CA TYR A 62 -0.59 11.96 14.40
C TYR A 62 -1.72 11.69 13.40
N ALA A 63 -1.33 11.35 12.18
CA ALA A 63 -2.18 10.63 11.24
C ALA A 63 -1.89 9.13 11.35
N ALA A 64 -2.92 8.32 11.53
CA ALA A 64 -2.83 6.87 11.46
C ALA A 64 -3.24 6.40 10.06
N ILE A 65 -2.34 5.74 9.35
CA ILE A 65 -2.54 5.23 7.99
C ILE A 65 -2.75 3.72 8.07
N ASP A 66 -3.84 3.24 7.47
CA ASP A 66 -4.23 1.83 7.44
C ASP A 66 -4.21 1.17 8.82
N PRO A 67 -5.23 1.41 9.66
CA PRO A 67 -5.28 0.82 11.01
C PRO A 67 -5.36 -0.72 10.99
N GLY A 68 -5.55 -1.32 9.81
CA GLY A 68 -5.51 -2.76 9.61
C GLY A 68 -6.81 -3.48 9.97
N PRO A 69 -6.74 -4.77 10.29
CA PRO A 69 -7.89 -5.51 10.78
C PRO A 69 -8.36 -4.95 12.14
N ALA A 70 -9.60 -5.25 12.51
CA ALA A 70 -10.16 -4.82 13.79
C ALA A 70 -9.57 -5.66 14.97
N ASP A 71 -8.24 -5.64 15.10
CA ASP A 71 -7.52 -6.30 16.18
C ASP A 71 -7.32 -5.34 17.35
N THR A 72 -7.91 -5.67 18.49
CA THR A 72 -7.95 -4.77 19.65
C THR A 72 -6.56 -4.45 20.19
N GLU A 73 -5.66 -5.43 20.21
CA GLU A 73 -4.31 -5.24 20.73
C GLU A 73 -3.46 -4.37 19.82
N HIS A 74 -3.58 -4.58 18.49
CA HIS A 74 -2.92 -3.74 17.49
C HIS A 74 -3.40 -2.29 17.56
N LEU A 75 -4.70 -2.09 17.66
CA LEU A 75 -5.30 -0.75 17.77
C LEU A 75 -4.92 -0.03 19.06
N ASP A 76 -4.83 -0.75 20.19
CA ASP A 76 -4.34 -0.21 21.45
C ASP A 76 -2.86 0.23 21.34
N ARG A 77 -2.03 -0.57 20.69
CA ARG A 77 -0.63 -0.19 20.40
C ARG A 77 -0.54 1.07 19.53
N LEU A 78 -1.34 1.19 18.49
CA LEU A 78 -1.42 2.40 17.66
C LEU A 78 -1.80 3.62 18.50
N TRP A 79 -2.85 3.50 19.30
CA TRP A 79 -3.33 4.59 20.12
C TRP A 79 -2.28 5.03 21.14
N ARG A 80 -1.63 4.09 21.83
CA ARG A 80 -0.54 4.38 22.78
C ARG A 80 0.69 4.99 22.12
N ALA A 81 1.10 4.47 20.97
CA ALA A 81 2.25 4.99 20.23
C ALA A 81 2.04 6.44 19.77
N ALA A 82 0.78 6.82 19.48
CA ALA A 82 0.39 8.18 19.17
C ALA A 82 0.19 9.07 20.43
N GLY A 83 0.41 8.53 21.64
CA GLY A 83 0.11 9.25 22.88
C GLY A 83 -1.36 9.65 23.02
N GLY A 84 -2.27 8.91 22.37
CA GLY A 84 -3.70 9.22 22.33
C GLY A 84 -4.08 10.41 21.45
N ASN A 85 -3.14 11.04 20.75
CA ASN A 85 -3.35 12.25 19.95
C ASN A 85 -3.40 11.94 18.45
N ILE A 86 -4.38 11.15 18.02
CA ILE A 86 -4.63 10.87 16.60
C ILE A 86 -5.56 11.96 16.03
N ARG A 87 -5.11 12.66 15.01
CA ARG A 87 -5.83 13.75 14.33
C ARG A 87 -6.61 13.29 13.11
N TYR A 88 -6.06 12.30 12.39
CA TYR A 88 -6.66 11.70 11.21
C TYR A 88 -6.48 10.19 11.24
N ILE A 89 -7.49 9.46 10.76
CA ILE A 89 -7.39 8.04 10.42
C ILE A 89 -7.59 7.95 8.92
N VAL A 90 -6.58 7.51 8.17
CA VAL A 90 -6.63 7.46 6.71
C VAL A 90 -6.54 6.01 6.25
N CYS A 91 -7.52 5.55 5.47
CA CYS A 91 -7.48 4.24 4.85
C CYS A 91 -7.11 4.37 3.38
N THR A 92 -6.08 3.64 2.93
CA THR A 92 -5.64 3.64 1.53
C THR A 92 -6.67 3.03 0.62
N HIS A 93 -7.38 2.00 1.08
CA HIS A 93 -8.47 1.34 0.36
C HIS A 93 -9.30 0.47 1.31
N SER A 94 -10.33 -0.18 0.76
CA SER A 94 -11.38 -0.84 1.53
C SER A 94 -11.12 -2.30 1.90
N HIS A 95 -9.98 -2.90 1.53
CA HIS A 95 -9.74 -4.32 1.81
C HIS A 95 -9.73 -4.64 3.31
N PRO A 96 -10.08 -5.90 3.69
CA PRO A 96 -10.31 -6.29 5.09
C PRO A 96 -9.09 -6.21 6.00
N ASP A 97 -7.91 -6.15 5.44
CA ASP A 97 -6.65 -6.04 6.17
C ASP A 97 -6.19 -4.58 6.34
N HIS A 98 -6.94 -3.59 5.81
CA HIS A 98 -6.57 -2.16 5.87
C HIS A 98 -7.57 -1.30 6.63
N SER A 99 -8.87 -1.41 6.33
CA SER A 99 -9.88 -0.45 6.79
C SER A 99 -10.70 -0.85 8.02
N PRO A 100 -10.90 -2.12 8.38
CA PRO A 100 -11.82 -2.48 9.47
C PRO A 100 -11.43 -1.92 10.85
N GLY A 101 -10.15 -1.68 11.08
CA GLY A 101 -9.66 -1.09 12.33
C GLY A 101 -10.00 0.39 12.51
N ALA A 102 -10.46 1.09 11.46
CA ALA A 102 -10.69 2.53 11.51
C ALA A 102 -11.77 2.95 12.51
N ALA A 103 -12.96 2.35 12.45
CA ALA A 103 -14.06 2.69 13.35
C ALA A 103 -13.76 2.33 14.82
N PRO A 104 -13.21 1.13 15.16
CA PRO A 104 -12.78 0.84 16.52
C PRO A 104 -11.71 1.81 17.04
N LEU A 105 -10.71 2.17 16.24
CA LEU A 105 -9.69 3.14 16.63
C LEU A 105 -10.28 4.53 16.88
N GLN A 106 -11.19 4.99 16.03
CA GLN A 106 -11.93 6.23 16.23
C GLN A 106 -12.73 6.20 17.54
N ALA A 107 -13.42 5.09 17.82
CA ALA A 107 -14.17 4.90 19.05
C ALA A 107 -13.28 4.98 20.31
N MET A 108 -12.08 4.40 20.26
CA MET A 108 -11.09 4.53 21.34
C MET A 108 -10.71 5.99 21.58
N CYS A 109 -10.40 6.73 20.51
CA CYS A 109 -10.10 8.16 20.62
C CYS A 109 -11.28 8.95 21.19
N THR A 110 -12.49 8.66 20.75
CA THR A 110 -13.71 9.33 21.24
C THR A 110 -13.95 9.13 22.73
N GLN A 111 -13.68 7.94 23.24
CA GLN A 111 -13.75 7.65 24.69
C GLN A 111 -12.78 8.49 25.52
N HIS A 112 -11.70 8.99 24.89
CA HIS A 112 -10.70 9.85 25.51
C HIS A 112 -10.85 11.33 25.13
N GLY A 113 -12.02 11.72 24.61
CA GLY A 113 -12.42 13.13 24.42
C GLY A 113 -12.08 13.76 23.09
N HIS A 114 -11.63 12.99 22.08
CA HIS A 114 -11.36 13.48 20.74
C HIS A 114 -11.76 12.47 19.68
N THR A 115 -12.50 12.91 18.67
CA THR A 115 -12.97 12.07 17.55
C THR A 115 -12.24 12.46 16.27
N PRO A 116 -11.16 11.72 15.88
CA PRO A 116 -10.50 11.97 14.60
C PRO A 116 -11.41 11.52 13.44
N PRO A 117 -11.50 12.28 12.34
CA PRO A 117 -12.25 11.84 11.18
C PRO A 117 -11.56 10.65 10.50
N ILE A 118 -12.36 9.70 10.02
CA ILE A 118 -11.94 8.63 9.13
C ILE A 118 -11.98 9.16 7.70
N LEU A 119 -10.84 9.16 7.04
CA LEU A 119 -10.63 9.70 5.70
C LEU A 119 -10.25 8.58 4.71
N GLY A 120 -10.60 8.77 3.47
CA GLY A 120 -10.32 7.86 2.37
C GLY A 120 -11.32 8.06 1.24
N LEU A 121 -11.51 7.04 0.43
CA LEU A 121 -12.56 6.98 -0.58
C LEU A 121 -13.55 5.88 -0.24
N ALA A 122 -14.83 6.11 -0.45
CA ALA A 122 -15.85 5.07 -0.31
C ALA A 122 -15.57 3.91 -1.27
N SER A 123 -15.87 2.69 -0.83
CA SER A 123 -15.78 1.51 -1.69
C SER A 123 -16.70 1.67 -2.90
N HIS A 124 -16.19 1.30 -4.07
CA HIS A 124 -16.95 1.31 -5.30
C HIS A 124 -17.99 0.19 -5.32
N ALA A 125 -19.01 0.30 -6.18
CA ALA A 125 -20.03 -0.72 -6.35
C ALA A 125 -19.48 -2.09 -6.79
N SER A 126 -18.28 -2.12 -7.39
CA SER A 126 -17.55 -3.33 -7.75
C SER A 126 -16.87 -4.03 -6.58
N ALA A 127 -16.74 -3.37 -5.43
CA ALA A 127 -16.08 -3.93 -4.26
C ALA A 127 -16.86 -5.12 -3.69
N ARG A 128 -16.12 -6.14 -3.25
CA ARG A 128 -16.72 -7.34 -2.65
C ARG A 128 -17.43 -7.00 -1.34
N ALA A 129 -18.42 -7.81 -0.97
CA ALA A 129 -19.23 -7.60 0.24
C ALA A 129 -18.40 -7.47 1.53
N HIS A 130 -17.25 -8.14 1.61
CA HIS A 130 -16.35 -8.09 2.76
C HIS A 130 -15.32 -6.93 2.69
N SER A 131 -15.37 -6.13 1.62
CA SER A 131 -14.49 -4.98 1.38
C SER A 131 -15.29 -3.67 1.31
N GLN A 132 -16.30 -3.52 2.15
CA GLN A 132 -17.11 -2.32 2.21
C GLN A 132 -16.51 -1.32 3.20
N PHE A 133 -16.36 -0.09 2.76
CA PHE A 133 -15.81 1.01 3.54
C PHE A 133 -16.50 2.32 3.18
N THR A 134 -16.86 3.07 4.19
CA THR A 134 -17.41 4.42 4.04
C THR A 134 -16.66 5.34 5.01
N PRO A 135 -15.86 6.30 4.51
CA PRO A 135 -15.19 7.27 5.38
C PRO A 135 -16.20 8.30 5.93
N ASP A 136 -15.81 8.99 7.00
CA ASP A 136 -16.57 10.16 7.48
C ASP A 136 -16.52 11.29 6.45
N ARG A 137 -15.39 11.39 5.73
CA ARG A 137 -15.21 12.33 4.63
C ARG A 137 -14.29 11.73 3.56
N GLU A 138 -14.71 11.85 2.32
CA GLU A 138 -13.85 11.53 1.19
C GLU A 138 -12.77 12.59 0.98
N VAL A 139 -11.62 12.16 0.48
CA VAL A 139 -10.50 13.03 0.17
C VAL A 139 -10.32 13.20 -1.33
N GLY A 140 -9.94 14.40 -1.75
CA GLY A 140 -9.67 14.72 -3.16
C GLY A 140 -8.25 14.33 -3.60
N ASP A 141 -8.10 14.04 -4.91
CA ASP A 141 -6.77 13.85 -5.50
C ASP A 141 -5.97 15.16 -5.40
N GLY A 142 -4.75 15.09 -4.88
CA GLY A 142 -3.91 16.26 -4.59
C GLY A 142 -4.26 17.01 -3.30
N GLU A 143 -5.29 16.59 -2.56
CA GLU A 143 -5.62 17.20 -1.26
C GLU A 143 -4.47 17.02 -0.28
N ARG A 144 -4.22 18.05 0.52
CA ARG A 144 -3.22 18.05 1.59
C ARG A 144 -3.86 17.94 2.95
N LEU A 145 -3.53 16.89 3.67
CA LEU A 145 -3.87 16.69 5.08
C LEU A 145 -2.71 17.25 5.90
N VAL A 146 -2.95 18.35 6.61
CA VAL A 146 -1.90 19.07 7.33
C VAL A 146 -2.00 18.80 8.81
N LEU A 147 -0.89 18.33 9.40
CA LEU A 147 -0.67 18.26 10.84
C LEU A 147 0.19 19.45 11.24
N GLN A 148 -0.42 20.44 11.90
CA GLN A 148 0.23 21.69 12.28
C GLN A 148 0.56 21.67 13.76
N GLY A 149 1.85 21.78 14.07
CA GLY A 149 2.39 22.05 15.41
C GLY A 149 2.81 23.51 15.60
N ASN A 150 3.46 23.79 16.72
CA ASN A 150 3.99 25.13 17.02
C ASN A 150 5.26 25.44 16.20
N SER A 151 6.07 24.43 15.95
CA SER A 151 7.38 24.57 15.30
C SER A 151 7.57 23.72 14.06
N VAL A 152 6.69 22.75 13.82
CA VAL A 152 6.81 21.80 12.73
C VAL A 152 5.45 21.57 12.07
N THR A 153 5.49 21.22 10.80
CA THR A 153 4.32 20.85 9.99
C THR A 153 4.61 19.56 9.26
N HIS A 154 3.65 18.66 9.21
CA HIS A 154 3.70 17.46 8.39
C HIS A 154 2.54 17.48 7.42
N THR A 155 2.83 17.35 6.13
CA THR A 155 1.85 17.44 5.04
C THR A 155 1.76 16.11 4.31
N LEU A 156 0.62 15.45 4.42
CA LEU A 156 0.29 14.25 3.66
C LEU A 156 -0.55 14.65 2.44
N ARG A 157 0.02 14.55 1.25
CA ARG A 157 -0.71 14.81 0.00
C ARG A 157 -1.30 13.53 -0.54
N VAL A 158 -2.58 13.56 -0.84
CA VAL A 158 -3.35 12.44 -1.41
C VAL A 158 -3.04 12.27 -2.89
N VAL A 159 -2.79 11.04 -3.31
CA VAL A 159 -2.63 10.66 -4.72
C VAL A 159 -3.59 9.52 -5.01
N HIS A 160 -4.63 9.75 -5.83
CA HIS A 160 -5.54 8.68 -6.22
C HIS A 160 -4.83 7.71 -7.16
N THR A 161 -4.82 6.45 -6.78
CA THR A 161 -4.10 5.37 -7.48
C THR A 161 -5.00 4.13 -7.65
N PRO A 162 -6.11 4.22 -8.40
CA PRO A 162 -6.96 3.07 -8.65
C PRO A 162 -6.21 1.99 -9.40
N GLY A 163 -6.63 0.75 -9.24
CA GLY A 163 -6.09 -0.39 -9.99
C GLY A 163 -6.04 -1.67 -9.17
N HIS A 164 -5.44 -1.67 -7.98
CA HIS A 164 -5.56 -2.77 -7.03
C HIS A 164 -6.98 -2.83 -6.45
N ALA A 165 -7.50 -1.70 -6.06
CA ALA A 165 -8.90 -1.45 -5.73
C ALA A 165 -9.33 -0.14 -6.40
N ALA A 166 -10.62 0.00 -6.75
CA ALA A 166 -11.13 1.21 -7.40
C ALA A 166 -11.01 2.46 -6.51
N ASN A 167 -11.08 2.28 -5.18
CA ASN A 167 -10.96 3.35 -4.20
C ASN A 167 -9.56 3.54 -3.61
N HIS A 168 -8.53 2.96 -4.24
CA HIS A 168 -7.16 3.02 -3.71
C HIS A 168 -6.57 4.43 -3.82
N LEU A 169 -5.85 4.84 -2.77
CA LEU A 169 -5.03 6.04 -2.74
C LEU A 169 -3.65 5.76 -2.12
N CYS A 170 -2.68 6.56 -2.50
CA CYS A 170 -1.39 6.69 -1.84
C CYS A 170 -1.29 8.04 -1.13
N LEU A 171 -0.31 8.19 -0.25
CA LEU A 171 -0.03 9.43 0.45
C LEU A 171 1.46 9.79 0.29
N VAL A 172 1.74 11.04 0.03
CA VAL A 172 3.11 11.59 -0.01
C VAL A 172 3.32 12.46 1.21
N LEU A 173 4.30 12.13 2.04
CA LEU A 173 4.79 13.03 3.08
C LEU A 173 5.78 14.01 2.43
N GLU A 174 5.31 15.23 2.17
CA GLU A 174 6.00 16.19 1.30
C GLU A 174 7.34 16.63 1.88
N GLU A 175 7.42 16.85 3.19
CA GLU A 175 8.63 17.36 3.86
C GLU A 175 9.79 16.34 3.83
N ASP A 176 9.48 15.05 3.84
CA ASP A 176 10.49 13.99 3.95
C ASP A 176 10.68 13.18 2.65
N GLY A 177 9.89 13.45 1.61
CA GLY A 177 9.95 12.69 0.35
C GLY A 177 9.63 11.21 0.51
N LEU A 178 8.58 10.88 1.27
CA LEU A 178 8.14 9.51 1.50
C LEU A 178 6.80 9.24 0.82
N LEU A 179 6.69 8.07 0.20
CA LEU A 179 5.47 7.57 -0.40
C LEU A 179 4.91 6.41 0.42
N PHE A 180 3.75 6.59 1.02
CA PHE A 180 2.95 5.50 1.58
C PHE A 180 2.11 4.91 0.46
N SER A 181 2.48 3.74 -0.01
CA SER A 181 1.97 3.19 -1.26
C SER A 181 0.75 2.27 -1.10
N GLY A 182 0.29 2.03 0.13
CA GLY A 182 -0.76 1.04 0.35
C GLY A 182 -0.38 -0.30 -0.29
N ASP A 183 -1.30 -0.85 -1.07
CA ASP A 183 -1.09 -2.08 -1.83
C ASP A 183 -0.74 -1.85 -3.30
N HIS A 184 -0.52 -0.60 -3.71
CA HIS A 184 -0.17 -0.33 -5.11
C HIS A 184 1.26 -0.77 -5.45
N VAL A 185 2.20 -0.52 -4.54
CA VAL A 185 3.60 -0.99 -4.61
C VAL A 185 3.93 -1.71 -3.32
N LEU A 186 4.30 -2.97 -3.40
CA LEU A 186 4.66 -3.84 -2.28
C LEU A 186 6.11 -4.25 -2.36
N ASN A 187 6.68 -4.68 -1.24
CA ASN A 187 7.98 -5.34 -1.18
C ASN A 187 7.81 -6.81 -0.77
N GLY A 188 8.51 -7.69 -1.49
CA GLY A 188 8.48 -9.14 -1.24
C GLY A 188 7.32 -9.88 -1.89
N SER A 189 6.36 -9.17 -2.47
CA SER A 189 5.24 -9.75 -3.21
C SER A 189 4.79 -8.83 -4.35
N THR A 190 4.07 -9.43 -5.30
CA THR A 190 3.45 -8.68 -6.40
C THR A 190 1.98 -8.43 -6.07
N THR A 191 1.56 -7.19 -6.15
CA THR A 191 0.17 -6.79 -5.94
C THR A 191 -0.80 -7.59 -6.79
N VAL A 192 -1.86 -8.10 -6.20
CA VAL A 192 -2.94 -8.79 -6.92
C VAL A 192 -3.90 -7.75 -7.51
N ILE A 193 -4.24 -7.91 -8.78
CA ILE A 193 -5.27 -7.11 -9.44
C ILE A 193 -6.44 -8.06 -9.71
N ASP A 194 -7.53 -7.89 -8.98
CA ASP A 194 -8.67 -8.81 -8.96
C ASP A 194 -9.95 -8.14 -9.46
N PRO A 195 -10.31 -8.29 -10.74
CA PRO A 195 -11.57 -7.78 -11.28
C PRO A 195 -12.80 -8.34 -10.52
N PRO A 196 -13.92 -7.60 -10.44
CA PRO A 196 -14.20 -6.34 -11.14
C PRO A 196 -13.70 -5.09 -10.42
N ASP A 197 -13.32 -5.15 -9.14
CA ASP A 197 -12.82 -3.97 -8.40
C ASP A 197 -11.41 -3.59 -8.82
N GLY A 198 -10.54 -4.59 -9.02
CA GLY A 198 -9.22 -4.40 -9.62
C GLY A 198 -9.29 -4.19 -11.13
N ASN A 199 -8.41 -3.31 -11.66
CA ASN A 199 -8.30 -2.99 -13.08
C ASN A 199 -6.85 -2.77 -13.49
N MET A 200 -6.36 -3.56 -14.46
CA MET A 200 -4.95 -3.51 -14.86
C MET A 200 -4.60 -2.23 -15.62
N ASN A 201 -5.54 -1.66 -16.38
CA ASN A 201 -5.29 -0.40 -17.07
C ASN A 201 -5.13 0.75 -16.10
N ASP A 202 -6.03 0.85 -15.12
CA ASP A 202 -5.96 1.85 -14.07
C ASP A 202 -4.69 1.66 -13.22
N TYR A 203 -4.33 0.41 -12.91
CA TYR A 203 -3.11 0.10 -12.17
C TYR A 203 -1.85 0.62 -12.87
N LEU A 204 -1.71 0.37 -14.18
CA LEU A 204 -0.56 0.84 -14.96
C LEU A 204 -0.55 2.37 -15.09
N ASN A 205 -1.71 3.01 -15.28
CA ASN A 205 -1.83 4.47 -15.32
C ASN A 205 -1.46 5.08 -13.95
N SER A 206 -1.86 4.45 -12.86
CA SER A 206 -1.50 4.87 -11.51
C SER A 206 0.00 4.74 -11.24
N LEU A 207 0.67 3.71 -11.77
CA LEU A 207 2.14 3.63 -11.72
C LEU A 207 2.80 4.80 -12.46
N ASP A 208 2.28 5.22 -13.62
CA ASP A 208 2.79 6.41 -14.32
C ASP A 208 2.61 7.68 -13.49
N LYS A 209 1.46 7.81 -12.83
CA LYS A 209 1.21 8.93 -11.91
C LYS A 209 2.18 8.95 -10.73
N LEU A 210 2.50 7.79 -10.17
CA LEU A 210 3.50 7.66 -9.10
C LEU A 210 4.92 7.96 -9.60
N LEU A 211 5.28 7.57 -10.82
CA LEU A 211 6.57 7.94 -11.42
C LEU A 211 6.72 9.47 -11.54
N ALA A 212 5.66 10.16 -11.97
CA ALA A 212 5.64 11.62 -12.01
C ALA A 212 5.73 12.24 -10.61
N ALA A 213 5.03 11.68 -9.62
CA ALA A 213 5.12 12.12 -8.23
C ALA A 213 6.53 11.97 -7.66
N CYS A 214 7.25 10.89 -7.99
CA CYS A 214 8.62 10.69 -7.55
C CYS A 214 9.55 11.83 -8.00
N GLU A 215 9.36 12.32 -9.21
CA GLU A 215 10.14 13.45 -9.73
C GLU A 215 9.71 14.78 -9.09
N GLN A 216 8.41 15.03 -9.00
CA GLN A 216 7.84 16.27 -8.49
C GLN A 216 8.17 16.48 -7.00
N ASP A 217 8.00 15.44 -6.18
CA ASP A 217 8.10 15.50 -4.72
C ASP A 217 9.45 14.98 -4.21
N ARG A 218 10.37 14.61 -5.09
CA ARG A 218 11.67 14.04 -4.74
C ARG A 218 11.54 12.85 -3.79
N ILE A 219 10.65 11.92 -4.11
CA ILE A 219 10.41 10.74 -3.28
C ILE A 219 11.66 9.86 -3.29
N GLU A 220 12.20 9.61 -2.11
CA GLU A 220 13.40 8.78 -1.91
C GLU A 220 13.03 7.36 -1.49
N PHE A 221 11.96 7.20 -0.70
CA PHE A 221 11.56 5.91 -0.16
C PHE A 221 10.05 5.66 -0.32
N ILE A 222 9.71 4.38 -0.48
CA ILE A 222 8.34 3.88 -0.52
C ILE A 222 8.11 3.03 0.72
N LEU A 223 7.05 3.34 1.45
CA LEU A 223 6.60 2.65 2.64
C LEU A 223 5.32 1.86 2.30
N PRO A 224 5.45 0.55 1.98
CA PRO A 224 4.32 -0.26 1.54
C PRO A 224 3.47 -0.74 2.73
N ALA A 225 2.21 -1.09 2.46
CA ALA A 225 1.36 -1.71 3.48
C ALA A 225 1.81 -3.14 3.83
N HIS A 226 2.55 -3.81 2.96
CA HIS A 226 3.14 -5.11 3.24
C HIS A 226 4.60 -5.15 2.81
N GLY A 227 5.46 -5.65 3.71
CA GLY A 227 6.89 -5.77 3.46
C GLY A 227 7.71 -4.55 3.90
N TYR A 228 8.99 -4.58 3.58
CA TYR A 228 9.95 -3.56 3.97
C TYR A 228 9.90 -2.32 3.08
N VAL A 229 10.46 -1.23 3.57
CA VAL A 229 10.70 0.00 2.80
C VAL A 229 11.46 -0.30 1.50
N LEU A 230 11.07 0.37 0.42
CA LEU A 230 11.75 0.34 -0.87
C LEU A 230 12.43 1.68 -1.13
N GLY A 231 13.57 1.64 -1.79
CA GLY A 231 14.36 2.82 -2.14
C GLY A 231 15.85 2.51 -2.12
N ASN A 232 16.67 3.53 -2.32
CA ASN A 232 18.12 3.37 -2.36
C ASN A 232 18.70 3.20 -0.94
N LEU A 233 18.54 2.01 -0.38
CA LEU A 233 19.10 1.58 0.88
C LEU A 233 20.35 0.73 0.61
N TRP A 234 21.44 0.98 1.29
CA TRP A 234 22.63 0.08 1.30
C TRP A 234 23.17 -0.29 -0.09
N ASP A 235 23.40 0.64 -0.97
CA ASP A 235 23.86 0.35 -2.34
C ASP A 235 22.85 -0.42 -3.20
N GLU A 236 21.57 -0.44 -2.82
CA GLU A 236 20.51 -0.95 -3.69
C GLU A 236 20.50 -0.17 -5.00
N PRO A 237 20.43 -0.86 -6.14
CA PRO A 237 20.60 -0.21 -7.44
C PRO A 237 19.39 0.67 -7.83
N LEU A 238 18.28 0.57 -7.11
CA LEU A 238 17.04 1.24 -7.44
C LEU A 238 16.60 2.21 -6.36
N ASP A 239 16.46 3.47 -6.75
CA ASP A 239 15.70 4.47 -5.99
C ASP A 239 14.19 4.17 -6.04
N ALA A 240 13.37 4.95 -5.36
CA ALA A 240 11.92 4.78 -5.34
C ALA A 240 11.32 4.78 -6.75
N ARG A 241 11.77 5.69 -7.61
CA ARG A 241 11.33 5.76 -9.01
C ARG A 241 11.73 4.51 -9.79
N GLY A 242 12.94 4.03 -9.60
CA GLY A 242 13.44 2.80 -10.22
C GLY A 242 12.65 1.57 -9.80
N CYS A 243 12.27 1.46 -8.54
CA CYS A 243 11.40 0.37 -8.04
C CYS A 243 10.03 0.37 -8.76
N ILE A 244 9.40 1.54 -8.91
CA ILE A 244 8.11 1.67 -9.60
C ILE A 244 8.27 1.34 -11.09
N ALA A 245 9.31 1.85 -11.74
CA ALA A 245 9.59 1.58 -13.16
C ALA A 245 9.83 0.09 -13.41
N GLN A 246 10.58 -0.58 -12.54
CA GLN A 246 10.81 -2.02 -12.61
C GLN A 246 9.51 -2.82 -12.45
N LEU A 247 8.66 -2.43 -11.49
CA LEU A 247 7.35 -3.06 -11.27
C LEU A 247 6.47 -2.93 -12.52
N LYS A 248 6.42 -1.74 -13.14
CA LYS A 248 5.68 -1.52 -14.39
C LYS A 248 6.22 -2.39 -15.52
N ALA A 249 7.54 -2.42 -15.70
CA ALA A 249 8.17 -3.25 -16.73
C ALA A 249 7.87 -4.74 -16.52
N HIS A 250 7.88 -5.22 -15.28
CA HIS A 250 7.50 -6.59 -14.94
C HIS A 250 6.04 -6.90 -15.34
N ARG A 251 5.10 -5.99 -15.06
CA ARG A 251 3.69 -6.13 -15.47
C ARG A 251 3.53 -6.21 -16.98
N LEU A 252 4.18 -5.31 -17.72
CA LEU A 252 4.12 -5.29 -19.19
C LEU A 252 4.78 -6.53 -19.81
N LYS A 253 5.87 -7.03 -19.23
CA LYS A 253 6.50 -8.29 -19.65
C LYS A 253 5.55 -9.47 -19.44
N ARG A 254 4.86 -9.52 -18.32
CA ARG A 254 3.84 -10.56 -18.05
C ARG A 254 2.71 -10.48 -19.06
N GLU A 255 2.22 -9.28 -19.35
CA GLU A 255 1.16 -9.06 -20.33
C GLU A 255 1.55 -9.53 -21.74
N ALA A 256 2.77 -9.21 -22.17
CA ALA A 256 3.29 -9.70 -23.47
C ALA A 256 3.35 -11.23 -23.52
N LYS A 257 3.73 -11.89 -22.42
CA LYS A 257 3.72 -13.35 -22.32
C LYS A 257 2.30 -13.92 -22.40
N ILE A 258 1.34 -13.29 -21.70
CA ILE A 258 -0.08 -13.68 -21.74
C ILE A 258 -0.63 -13.54 -23.16
N LEU A 259 -0.38 -12.42 -23.81
CA LEU A 259 -0.82 -12.20 -25.20
C LEU A 259 -0.29 -13.29 -26.14
N LYS A 260 0.99 -13.65 -26.02
CA LYS A 260 1.58 -14.75 -26.81
C LYS A 260 0.90 -16.08 -26.53
N VAL A 261 0.61 -16.39 -25.27
CA VAL A 261 -0.10 -17.62 -24.87
C VAL A 261 -1.51 -17.65 -25.48
N MET A 262 -2.24 -16.54 -25.41
CA MET A 262 -3.59 -16.43 -26.02
C MET A 262 -3.54 -16.65 -27.54
N GLN A 263 -2.52 -16.14 -28.22
CA GLN A 263 -2.35 -16.34 -29.66
C GLN A 263 -1.99 -17.78 -30.03
N GLN A 264 -1.21 -18.47 -29.20
CA GLN A 264 -0.83 -19.86 -29.39
C GLN A 264 -1.94 -20.86 -29.02
N HIS A 265 -2.81 -20.47 -28.11
CA HIS A 265 -3.92 -21.29 -27.60
C HIS A 265 -5.24 -20.49 -27.66
N PRO A 266 -5.74 -20.12 -28.87
CA PRO A 266 -6.89 -19.23 -29.00
C PRO A 266 -8.19 -19.80 -28.39
N GLU A 267 -8.32 -21.12 -28.38
CA GLU A 267 -9.45 -21.86 -27.77
C GLU A 267 -9.16 -22.29 -26.33
N GLY A 268 -8.03 -21.85 -25.76
CA GLY A 268 -7.63 -22.21 -24.41
C GLY A 268 -8.53 -21.54 -23.37
N SER A 269 -8.74 -22.24 -22.26
CA SER A 269 -9.40 -21.69 -21.07
C SER A 269 -8.42 -20.85 -20.24
N MET A 270 -8.96 -20.11 -19.28
CA MET A 270 -8.12 -19.41 -18.29
C MET A 270 -7.20 -20.36 -17.51
N ASP A 271 -7.68 -21.58 -17.20
CA ASP A 271 -6.90 -22.62 -16.56
C ASP A 271 -5.75 -23.14 -17.45
N ASP A 272 -5.92 -23.13 -18.77
CA ASP A 272 -4.86 -23.48 -19.70
C ASP A 272 -3.83 -22.32 -19.80
N TRP A 273 -4.31 -21.10 -19.92
CA TRP A 273 -3.44 -19.94 -20.06
C TRP A 273 -2.59 -19.68 -18.84
N VAL A 274 -3.11 -19.88 -17.61
CA VAL A 274 -2.34 -19.68 -16.39
C VAL A 274 -1.11 -20.59 -16.32
N LYS A 275 -1.24 -21.85 -16.76
CA LYS A 275 -0.13 -22.83 -16.76
C LYS A 275 1.03 -22.41 -17.64
N HIS A 276 0.74 -21.75 -18.75
CA HIS A 276 1.75 -21.30 -19.70
C HIS A 276 2.26 -19.88 -19.42
N ALA A 277 1.37 -18.98 -18.97
CA ALA A 277 1.72 -17.60 -18.70
C ALA A 277 2.41 -17.40 -17.34
N TYR A 278 2.22 -18.34 -16.40
CA TYR A 278 2.77 -18.32 -15.04
C TYR A 278 3.56 -19.61 -14.75
N ASP A 279 4.26 -20.15 -15.74
CA ASP A 279 5.12 -21.33 -15.61
C ASP A 279 6.34 -21.11 -14.69
N ASP A 280 6.68 -19.85 -14.44
CA ASP A 280 7.68 -19.36 -13.48
C ASP A 280 7.14 -19.19 -12.05
N VAL A 281 5.85 -19.46 -11.83
CA VAL A 281 5.18 -19.36 -10.53
C VAL A 281 4.80 -20.75 -10.04
N PRO A 282 5.07 -21.09 -8.76
CA PRO A 282 4.68 -22.38 -8.21
C PRO A 282 3.17 -22.66 -8.40
N PRO A 283 2.76 -23.87 -8.84
CA PRO A 283 1.36 -24.19 -9.15
C PRO A 283 0.39 -23.91 -8.00
N ARG A 284 0.84 -24.03 -6.75
CA ARG A 284 0.03 -23.69 -5.56
C ARG A 284 -0.44 -22.24 -5.53
N LEU A 285 0.26 -21.32 -6.26
CA LEU A 285 -0.08 -19.91 -6.34
C LEU A 285 -0.88 -19.55 -7.60
N TRP A 286 -1.12 -20.49 -8.51
CA TRP A 286 -1.92 -20.23 -9.72
C TRP A 286 -3.35 -19.73 -9.42
N PRO A 287 -4.06 -20.18 -8.36
CA PRO A 287 -5.37 -19.60 -8.02
C PRO A 287 -5.31 -18.09 -7.74
N VAL A 288 -4.22 -17.61 -7.15
CA VAL A 288 -3.98 -16.17 -6.92
C VAL A 288 -3.57 -15.49 -8.22
N ALA A 289 -2.63 -16.09 -8.99
CA ALA A 289 -2.18 -15.58 -10.27
C ALA A 289 -3.31 -15.45 -11.30
N MET A 290 -4.32 -16.35 -11.23
CA MET A 290 -5.50 -16.34 -12.09
C MET A 290 -6.26 -15.00 -12.06
N ARG A 291 -6.31 -14.34 -10.90
CA ARG A 291 -6.96 -13.04 -10.73
C ARG A 291 -6.27 -11.98 -11.57
N SER A 292 -4.93 -11.88 -11.44
CA SER A 292 -4.15 -10.95 -12.26
C SER A 292 -4.10 -11.34 -13.75
N LEU A 293 -4.16 -12.64 -14.06
CA LEU A 293 -4.32 -13.10 -15.44
C LEU A 293 -5.62 -12.55 -16.06
N LEU A 294 -6.74 -12.65 -15.34
CA LEU A 294 -8.03 -12.11 -15.80
C LEU A 294 -7.92 -10.61 -16.07
N ALA A 295 -7.32 -9.86 -15.15
CA ALA A 295 -7.13 -8.41 -15.31
C ALA A 295 -6.30 -8.06 -16.56
N HIS A 296 -5.24 -8.82 -16.83
CA HIS A 296 -4.45 -8.65 -18.06
C HIS A 296 -5.25 -9.01 -19.33
N VAL A 297 -6.01 -10.10 -19.30
CA VAL A 297 -6.84 -10.55 -20.45
C VAL A 297 -7.90 -9.50 -20.76
N GLU A 298 -8.57 -8.94 -19.75
CA GLU A 298 -9.54 -7.86 -19.95
C GLU A 298 -8.89 -6.63 -20.59
N ARG A 299 -7.72 -6.23 -20.13
CA ARG A 299 -6.97 -5.11 -20.70
C ARG A 299 -6.56 -5.41 -22.16
N ILE A 300 -5.97 -6.56 -22.44
CA ILE A 300 -5.57 -6.95 -23.80
C ILE A 300 -6.77 -6.86 -24.75
N ARG A 301 -7.92 -7.40 -24.35
CA ARG A 301 -9.13 -7.36 -25.15
C ARG A 301 -9.63 -5.93 -25.39
N SER A 302 -9.53 -5.06 -24.39
CA SER A 302 -9.93 -3.66 -24.52
C SER A 302 -9.04 -2.84 -25.47
N LEU A 303 -7.79 -3.26 -25.68
CA LEU A 303 -6.86 -2.61 -26.59
C LEU A 303 -6.99 -3.09 -28.06
N THR A 304 -7.71 -4.20 -28.28
CA THR A 304 -7.89 -4.81 -29.61
C THR A 304 -9.23 -4.45 -30.26
N HIS A 305 -10.05 -3.69 -29.56
CA HIS A 305 -11.33 -3.12 -30.04
C HIS A 305 -11.23 -1.60 -30.15
#